data_b28fb0d475fac4821c4eb5a89d2a6d5e
#
_entry.id   b28fb0d475fac4821c4eb5a89d2a6d5e
#
_cell.length_a   1.000
_cell.length_b   1.000
_cell.length_c   1.000
_cell.angle_alpha   90.00
_cell.angle_beta   90.00
_cell.angle_gamma   90.00
#
_symmetry.space_group_name_H-M   'P 1'
#
loop_
_entity.id
_entity.type
_entity.pdbx_description
1 polymer ?
#
loop_
_entity_poly.entity_id
_entity_poly.type
_entity_poly.pdbx_seq_one_letter_code
_entity_poly.pdbx_strand_id
1 'polypeptide(L)'
;QGPAGVREMARLIRRVHPTSGIRPFEICNVADLGDAPVNPMSKDKSIDMIRDFFIEMKGANIVPIACGGDHTIPLPILRALAVDEPVGLLHFDAHADTLDEICGDKVNHATFMRRGYEEGLIDPKRTIQIGMRGSRFTPQDIQYGYDVGYSIITMDEYEEMGRAAAIQQIQEVLKGGPVYISLDIDGLDPAYLPGTGVPEIGGLI
;
A
#
# COMPACT_ATOMS: atom_id res chain seq x y z
N GLN A 1 9.96 6.78 -12.87
CA GLN A 1 11.39 6.53 -12.55
C GLN A 1 11.55 5.39 -11.55
N GLY A 2 10.68 5.26 -10.53
CA GLY A 2 10.72 4.20 -9.52
C GLY A 2 10.76 2.79 -10.09
N PRO A 3 9.80 2.36 -10.92
CA PRO A 3 9.79 1.01 -11.49
C PRO A 3 11.06 0.68 -12.31
N ALA A 4 11.57 1.65 -13.07
CA ALA A 4 12.82 1.46 -13.84
C ALA A 4 14.03 1.23 -12.92
N GLY A 5 14.13 1.99 -11.81
CA GLY A 5 15.19 1.80 -10.82
C GLY A 5 15.09 0.44 -10.13
N VAL A 6 13.88 -0.01 -9.78
CA VAL A 6 13.66 -1.34 -9.21
C VAL A 6 14.09 -2.45 -10.17
N ARG A 7 13.75 -2.36 -11.47
CA ARG A 7 14.21 -3.33 -12.49
C ARG A 7 15.72 -3.37 -12.62
N GLU A 8 16.37 -2.21 -12.60
CA GLU A 8 17.83 -2.14 -12.66
C GLU A 8 18.48 -2.84 -11.46
N MET A 9 18.00 -2.55 -10.26
CA MET A 9 18.53 -3.12 -9.02
C MET A 9 18.13 -4.58 -8.82
N ALA A 10 17.04 -5.04 -9.43
CA ALA A 10 16.59 -6.44 -9.34
C ALA A 10 17.65 -7.45 -9.84
N ARG A 11 18.57 -7.04 -10.69
CA ARG A 11 19.70 -7.86 -11.15
C ARG A 11 20.63 -8.28 -10.01
N LEU A 12 20.64 -7.57 -8.89
CA LEU A 12 21.47 -7.83 -7.72
C LEU A 12 20.79 -8.72 -6.67
N ILE A 13 19.48 -8.98 -6.83
CA ILE A 13 18.70 -9.77 -5.87
C ILE A 13 19.19 -11.22 -5.87
N ARG A 14 19.46 -11.74 -4.67
CA ARG A 14 19.78 -13.15 -4.46
C ARG A 14 18.49 -13.98 -4.48
N ARG A 15 18.59 -15.19 -5.04
CA ARG A 15 17.40 -16.03 -5.31
C ARG A 15 16.93 -16.86 -4.11
N VAL A 16 17.66 -16.83 -3.01
CA VAL A 16 17.37 -17.65 -1.82
C VAL A 16 17.19 -16.73 -0.61
N HIS A 17 16.09 -16.87 0.08
CA HIS A 17 15.87 -16.14 1.33
C HIS A 17 16.82 -16.68 2.43
N PRO A 18 17.62 -15.82 3.09
CA PRO A 18 18.74 -16.27 3.92
C PRO A 18 18.34 -17.12 5.12
N THR A 19 17.20 -16.84 5.73
CA THR A 19 16.75 -17.51 6.96
C THR A 19 15.90 -18.75 6.67
N SER A 20 14.93 -18.67 5.75
CA SER A 20 14.00 -19.77 5.47
C SER A 20 14.48 -20.73 4.38
N GLY A 21 15.50 -20.35 3.60
CA GLY A 21 15.95 -21.12 2.43
C GLY A 21 14.95 -21.13 1.26
N ILE A 22 13.84 -20.40 1.36
CA ILE A 22 12.83 -20.34 0.29
C ILE A 22 13.42 -19.73 -0.97
N ARG A 23 13.05 -20.30 -2.11
CA ARG A 23 13.43 -19.87 -3.46
C ARG A 23 12.17 -19.48 -4.23
N PRO A 24 11.73 -18.21 -4.16
CA PRO A 24 10.44 -17.81 -4.71
C PRO A 24 10.25 -18.13 -6.20
N PHE A 25 11.30 -17.97 -7.00
CA PHE A 25 11.25 -18.23 -8.44
C PHE A 25 11.22 -19.74 -8.82
N GLU A 26 11.40 -20.64 -7.85
CA GLU A 26 11.24 -22.09 -8.07
C GLU A 26 9.82 -22.57 -7.69
N ILE A 27 9.10 -21.80 -6.86
CA ILE A 27 7.76 -22.15 -6.38
C ILE A 27 6.66 -21.28 -6.95
N CYS A 28 6.98 -20.09 -7.46
CA CYS A 28 6.05 -19.15 -8.06
C CYS A 28 6.43 -18.89 -9.52
N ASN A 29 5.42 -18.86 -10.39
CA ASN A 29 5.59 -18.39 -11.76
C ASN A 29 5.53 -16.86 -11.76
N VAL A 30 6.69 -16.20 -11.73
CA VAL A 30 6.82 -14.74 -11.63
C VAL A 30 7.26 -14.19 -12.98
N ALA A 31 6.56 -13.16 -13.46
CA ALA A 31 6.89 -12.45 -14.70
C ALA A 31 6.79 -10.93 -14.52
N ASP A 32 7.67 -10.18 -15.14
CA ASP A 32 7.55 -8.74 -15.30
C ASP A 32 6.65 -8.45 -16.51
N LEU A 33 5.48 -7.86 -16.26
CA LEU A 33 4.50 -7.53 -17.29
C LEU A 33 4.71 -6.15 -17.93
N GLY A 34 5.79 -5.47 -17.58
CA GLY A 34 6.07 -4.13 -18.07
C GLY A 34 5.39 -3.04 -17.25
N ASP A 35 5.26 -1.87 -17.83
CA ASP A 35 4.65 -0.71 -17.18
C ASP A 35 3.18 -0.61 -17.55
N ALA A 36 2.32 -0.35 -16.55
CA ALA A 36 0.95 0.07 -16.81
C ALA A 36 0.97 1.37 -17.63
N PRO A 37 0.13 1.51 -18.64
CA PRO A 37 0.05 2.73 -19.43
C PRO A 37 -0.43 3.90 -18.57
N VAL A 38 0.15 5.07 -18.78
CA VAL A 38 -0.25 6.31 -18.09
C VAL A 38 -0.26 7.48 -19.08
N ASN A 39 -1.10 8.48 -18.78
CA ASN A 39 -1.14 9.72 -19.53
C ASN A 39 -0.40 10.81 -18.74
N PRO A 40 0.80 11.27 -19.18
CA PRO A 40 1.61 12.23 -18.42
C PRO A 40 0.95 13.63 -18.31
N MET A 41 -0.10 13.88 -19.07
CA MET A 41 -0.81 15.17 -19.09
C MET A 41 -2.14 15.14 -18.33
N SER A 42 -2.55 13.98 -17.81
CA SER A 42 -3.84 13.84 -17.12
C SER A 42 -3.78 12.73 -16.08
N LYS A 43 -3.91 13.12 -14.82
CA LYS A 43 -4.01 12.19 -13.69
C LYS A 43 -5.25 11.27 -13.84
N ASP A 44 -6.42 11.85 -14.14
CA ASP A 44 -7.67 11.08 -14.24
C ASP A 44 -7.60 10.01 -15.32
N LYS A 45 -7.05 10.37 -16.49
CA LYS A 45 -6.81 9.35 -17.53
C LYS A 45 -5.81 8.27 -17.09
N SER A 46 -4.77 8.65 -16.35
CA SER A 46 -3.82 7.68 -15.82
C SER A 46 -4.49 6.72 -14.84
N ILE A 47 -5.37 7.22 -13.98
CA ILE A 47 -6.16 6.40 -13.05
C ILE A 47 -7.01 5.37 -13.80
N ASP A 48 -7.73 5.82 -14.85
CA ASP A 48 -8.53 4.91 -15.67
C ASP A 48 -7.66 3.88 -16.39
N MET A 49 -6.56 4.29 -16.99
CA MET A 49 -5.65 3.39 -17.71
C MET A 49 -4.99 2.35 -16.78
N ILE A 50 -4.62 2.74 -15.56
CA ILE A 50 -4.10 1.80 -14.54
C ILE A 50 -5.20 0.81 -14.14
N ARG A 51 -6.40 1.29 -13.83
CA ARG A 51 -7.54 0.40 -13.52
C ARG A 51 -7.76 -0.65 -14.62
N ASP A 52 -7.84 -0.22 -15.84
CA ASP A 52 -8.13 -1.08 -16.98
C ASP A 52 -7.03 -2.14 -17.18
N PHE A 53 -5.76 -1.78 -16.99
CA PHE A 53 -4.64 -2.70 -17.01
C PHE A 53 -4.75 -3.80 -15.93
N PHE A 54 -5.18 -3.45 -14.71
CA PHE A 54 -5.38 -4.43 -13.64
C PHE A 54 -6.66 -5.26 -13.80
N ILE A 55 -7.68 -4.77 -14.51
CA ILE A 55 -8.85 -5.58 -14.90
C ILE A 55 -8.42 -6.75 -15.80
N GLU A 56 -7.52 -6.51 -16.76
CA GLU A 56 -6.98 -7.57 -17.62
C GLU A 56 -6.23 -8.64 -16.81
N MET A 57 -5.44 -8.24 -15.82
CA MET A 57 -4.75 -9.17 -14.93
C MET A 57 -5.71 -10.01 -14.09
N LYS A 58 -6.77 -9.41 -13.55
CA LYS A 58 -7.83 -10.11 -12.83
C LYS A 58 -8.50 -11.15 -13.72
N GLY A 59 -8.84 -10.78 -14.95
CA GLY A 59 -9.43 -11.68 -15.94
C GLY A 59 -8.53 -12.87 -16.29
N ALA A 60 -7.22 -12.71 -16.21
CA ALA A 60 -6.23 -13.76 -16.43
C ALA A 60 -5.87 -14.55 -15.14
N ASN A 61 -6.53 -14.31 -14.02
CA ASN A 61 -6.25 -14.91 -12.71
C ASN A 61 -4.79 -14.73 -12.24
N ILE A 62 -4.24 -13.54 -12.48
CA ILE A 62 -2.90 -13.16 -12.06
C ILE A 62 -2.97 -12.47 -10.70
N VAL A 63 -2.08 -12.84 -9.77
CA VAL A 63 -1.86 -12.10 -8.54
C VAL A 63 -0.82 -11.00 -8.80
N PRO A 64 -1.23 -9.72 -8.87
CA PRO A 64 -0.32 -8.65 -9.24
C PRO A 64 0.55 -8.20 -8.05
N ILE A 65 1.79 -7.81 -8.36
CA ILE A 65 2.67 -7.02 -7.50
C ILE A 65 2.96 -5.73 -8.25
N ALA A 66 2.44 -4.62 -7.76
CA ALA A 66 2.65 -3.31 -8.36
C ALA A 66 3.82 -2.59 -7.70
N CYS A 67 4.66 -1.96 -8.54
CA CYS A 67 5.67 -1.03 -8.07
C CYS A 67 5.37 0.34 -8.68
N GLY A 68 5.12 1.31 -7.85
CA GLY A 68 4.54 2.54 -8.33
C GLY A 68 5.41 3.76 -8.29
N GLY A 69 4.75 4.75 -8.57
CA GLY A 69 4.63 6.15 -8.47
C GLY A 69 4.27 6.60 -7.05
N ASP A 70 3.46 7.61 -6.95
CA ASP A 70 2.94 8.06 -5.66
C ASP A 70 1.82 7.15 -5.13
N HIS A 71 1.41 7.36 -3.89
CA HIS A 71 0.43 6.52 -3.20
C HIS A 71 -1.03 6.72 -3.68
N THR A 72 -1.24 7.35 -4.84
CA THR A 72 -2.53 7.36 -5.54
C THR A 72 -2.82 6.01 -6.20
N ILE A 73 -1.77 5.26 -6.60
CA ILE A 73 -1.92 4.04 -7.42
C ILE A 73 -2.72 2.91 -6.75
N PRO A 74 -2.77 2.72 -5.44
CA PRO A 74 -3.64 1.70 -4.84
C PRO A 74 -5.11 1.87 -5.21
N LEU A 75 -5.60 3.09 -5.35
CA LEU A 75 -7.02 3.33 -5.64
C LEU A 75 -7.47 2.74 -6.98
N PRO A 76 -6.85 3.03 -8.14
CA PRO A 76 -7.23 2.38 -9.40
C PRO A 76 -7.02 0.85 -9.39
N ILE A 77 -6.02 0.36 -8.66
CA ILE A 77 -5.81 -1.09 -8.50
C ILE A 77 -6.97 -1.71 -7.72
N LEU A 78 -7.37 -1.12 -6.61
CA LEU A 78 -8.53 -1.56 -5.82
C LEU A 78 -9.82 -1.51 -6.63
N ARG A 79 -10.04 -0.45 -7.42
CA ARG A 79 -11.19 -0.34 -8.35
C ARG A 79 -11.25 -1.48 -9.38
N ALA A 80 -10.10 -2.06 -9.74
CA ALA A 80 -10.04 -3.22 -10.62
C ALA A 80 -10.26 -4.54 -9.86
N LEU A 81 -9.59 -4.70 -8.71
CA LEU A 81 -9.49 -5.99 -8.04
C LEU A 81 -10.58 -6.23 -7.00
N ALA A 82 -11.04 -5.19 -6.30
CA ALA A 82 -11.96 -5.28 -5.17
C ALA A 82 -13.42 -4.93 -5.50
N VAL A 83 -13.77 -4.79 -6.78
CA VAL A 83 -15.11 -4.35 -7.21
C VAL A 83 -16.20 -5.38 -6.88
N ASP A 84 -15.88 -6.67 -6.88
CA ASP A 84 -16.85 -7.74 -6.61
C ASP A 84 -17.00 -8.03 -5.11
N GLU A 85 -15.92 -7.82 -4.34
CA GLU A 85 -15.85 -8.08 -2.91
C GLU A 85 -14.83 -7.12 -2.27
N PRO A 86 -15.20 -6.40 -1.19
CA PRO A 86 -14.25 -5.58 -0.44
C PRO A 86 -13.08 -6.41 0.10
N VAL A 87 -11.88 -5.88 -0.01
CA VAL A 87 -10.67 -6.57 0.48
C VAL A 87 -10.31 -6.10 1.88
N GLY A 88 -9.71 -6.97 2.69
CA GLY A 88 -8.91 -6.55 3.83
C GLY A 88 -7.67 -5.80 3.35
N LEU A 89 -7.14 -4.87 4.16
CA LEU A 89 -6.00 -4.07 3.74
C LEU A 89 -4.95 -3.97 4.84
N LEU A 90 -3.71 -4.33 4.48
CA LEU A 90 -2.53 -4.10 5.29
C LEU A 90 -1.78 -2.89 4.72
N HIS A 91 -1.67 -1.84 5.50
CA HIS A 91 -1.05 -0.59 5.12
C HIS A 91 0.18 -0.28 5.97
N PHE A 92 1.34 -0.27 5.35
CA PHE A 92 2.59 0.19 5.95
C PHE A 92 2.89 1.59 5.44
N ASP A 93 2.98 2.57 6.33
CA ASP A 93 3.13 3.97 5.97
C ASP A 93 3.48 4.81 7.20
N ALA A 94 4.12 5.95 7.01
CA ALA A 94 4.22 6.98 8.05
C ALA A 94 2.91 7.76 8.23
N HIS A 95 2.05 7.77 7.20
CA HIS A 95 0.84 8.57 7.08
C HIS A 95 -0.42 7.70 7.01
N ALA A 96 -1.56 8.25 7.39
CA ALA A 96 -2.83 7.51 7.39
C ALA A 96 -3.52 7.45 6.02
N ASP A 97 -3.21 8.37 5.11
CA ASP A 97 -3.80 8.52 3.77
C ASP A 97 -5.33 8.60 3.75
N THR A 98 -5.87 9.19 4.81
CA THR A 98 -7.31 9.33 5.06
C THR A 98 -7.82 10.76 4.91
N LEU A 99 -7.03 11.67 4.34
CA LEU A 99 -7.48 13.03 4.06
C LEU A 99 -8.69 13.04 3.12
N ASP A 100 -9.55 14.04 3.26
CA ASP A 100 -10.65 14.21 2.30
C ASP A 100 -10.15 14.78 0.97
N GLU A 101 -9.28 15.78 1.04
CA GLU A 101 -8.70 16.40 -0.13
C GLU A 101 -7.38 17.12 0.19
N ILE A 102 -6.59 17.41 -0.83
CA ILE A 102 -5.48 18.35 -0.77
C ILE A 102 -5.71 19.39 -1.87
N CYS A 103 -5.82 20.67 -1.50
CA CYS A 103 -6.05 21.79 -2.43
C CYS A 103 -7.23 21.57 -3.38
N GLY A 104 -8.33 20.98 -2.89
CA GLY A 104 -9.51 20.68 -3.68
C GLY A 104 -9.44 19.40 -4.50
N ASP A 105 -8.32 18.70 -4.47
CA ASP A 105 -8.16 17.41 -5.14
C ASP A 105 -8.47 16.25 -4.18
N LYS A 106 -9.53 15.51 -4.49
CA LYS A 106 -10.02 14.38 -3.68
C LYS A 106 -9.33 13.04 -3.99
N VAL A 107 -8.57 12.96 -5.07
CA VAL A 107 -7.89 11.73 -5.47
C VAL A 107 -6.40 12.00 -5.62
N ASN A 108 -5.64 11.74 -4.57
CA ASN A 108 -4.20 11.94 -4.51
C ASN A 108 -3.58 10.94 -3.53
N HIS A 109 -2.25 11.00 -3.35
CA HIS A 109 -1.48 10.08 -2.51
C HIS A 109 -1.97 10.00 -1.06
N ALA A 110 -2.49 11.08 -0.47
CA ALA A 110 -2.92 11.12 0.93
C ALA A 110 -4.42 10.77 1.13
N THR A 111 -5.13 10.30 0.10
CA THR A 111 -6.59 10.14 0.17
C THR A 111 -7.09 8.75 -0.22
N PHE A 112 -6.22 7.85 -0.69
CA PHE A 112 -6.66 6.57 -1.26
C PHE A 112 -7.36 5.67 -0.24
N MET A 113 -6.94 5.68 1.02
CA MET A 113 -7.58 4.92 2.09
C MET A 113 -9.02 5.35 2.31
N ARG A 114 -9.26 6.66 2.31
CA ARG A 114 -10.60 7.22 2.45
C ARG A 114 -11.46 6.91 1.22
N ARG A 115 -10.93 7.16 0.01
CA ARG A 115 -11.66 6.85 -1.24
C ARG A 115 -11.98 5.37 -1.36
N GLY A 116 -11.04 4.51 -1.03
CA GLY A 116 -11.25 3.06 -1.05
C GLY A 116 -12.38 2.59 -0.12
N TYR A 117 -12.47 3.19 1.07
CA TYR A 117 -13.59 2.93 1.99
C TYR A 117 -14.92 3.47 1.46
N GLU A 118 -14.95 4.74 1.04
CA GLU A 118 -16.18 5.39 0.54
C GLU A 118 -16.74 4.72 -0.71
N GLU A 119 -15.89 4.14 -1.54
CA GLU A 119 -16.26 3.36 -2.74
C GLU A 119 -16.62 1.90 -2.42
N GLY A 120 -16.52 1.46 -1.15
CA GLY A 120 -16.84 0.10 -0.74
C GLY A 120 -15.82 -0.95 -1.18
N LEU A 121 -14.58 -0.54 -1.49
CA LEU A 121 -13.49 -1.42 -1.95
C LEU A 121 -12.69 -2.02 -0.79
N ILE A 122 -12.72 -1.39 0.38
CA ILE A 122 -11.96 -1.76 1.58
C ILE A 122 -12.94 -2.19 2.68
N ASP A 123 -12.73 -3.37 3.25
CA ASP A 123 -13.43 -3.80 4.47
C ASP A 123 -12.76 -3.16 5.70
N PRO A 124 -13.41 -2.21 6.39
CA PRO A 124 -12.80 -1.50 7.50
C PRO A 124 -12.47 -2.41 8.70
N LYS A 125 -13.22 -3.49 8.89
CA LYS A 125 -12.98 -4.44 9.99
C LYS A 125 -11.79 -5.36 9.73
N ARG A 126 -11.34 -5.43 8.48
CA ARG A 126 -10.20 -6.21 8.03
C ARG A 126 -9.09 -5.32 7.50
N THR A 127 -9.01 -4.09 8.02
CA THR A 127 -7.97 -3.12 7.66
C THR A 127 -7.11 -2.79 8.85
N ILE A 128 -5.80 -2.82 8.63
CA ILE A 128 -4.80 -2.45 9.64
C ILE A 128 -3.71 -1.58 9.03
N GLN A 129 -3.41 -0.47 9.69
CA GLN A 129 -2.35 0.49 9.33
C GLN A 129 -1.22 0.41 10.35
N ILE A 130 0.02 0.43 9.90
CA ILE A 130 1.20 0.29 10.76
C ILE A 130 2.26 1.30 10.35
N GLY A 131 2.88 1.95 11.34
CA GLY A 131 3.97 2.88 11.13
C GLY A 131 3.58 4.34 11.24
N MET A 132 2.32 4.61 11.58
CA MET A 132 1.75 5.95 11.68
C MET A 132 2.54 6.82 12.68
N ARG A 133 3.23 7.83 12.17
CA ARG A 133 4.05 8.78 12.96
C ARG A 133 4.18 10.14 12.31
N GLY A 134 3.81 10.23 11.03
CA GLY A 134 3.96 11.42 10.21
C GLY A 134 3.30 12.65 10.80
N SER A 135 3.86 13.81 10.49
CA SER A 135 3.26 15.09 10.81
C SER A 135 1.89 15.24 10.15
N ARG A 136 0.97 15.91 10.83
CA ARG A 136 -0.43 16.01 10.41
C ARG A 136 -0.82 17.46 10.20
N PHE A 137 -1.72 17.70 9.27
CA PHE A 137 -2.35 19.02 9.12
C PHE A 137 -3.36 19.27 10.25
N THR A 138 -4.11 18.23 10.63
CA THR A 138 -5.12 18.27 11.68
C THR A 138 -5.18 16.96 12.46
N PRO A 139 -5.72 16.95 13.69
CA PRO A 139 -5.97 15.70 14.43
C PRO A 139 -6.90 14.74 13.66
N GLN A 140 -7.76 15.25 12.81
CA GLN A 140 -8.74 14.47 12.03
C GLN A 140 -8.09 13.60 10.96
N ASP A 141 -6.85 13.88 10.57
CA ASP A 141 -6.14 13.13 9.52
C ASP A 141 -6.01 11.63 9.83
N ILE A 142 -5.85 11.25 11.09
CA ILE A 142 -5.84 9.84 11.52
C ILE A 142 -7.18 9.42 12.13
N GLN A 143 -7.92 10.38 12.71
CA GLN A 143 -9.19 10.09 13.40
C GLN A 143 -10.20 9.43 12.47
N TYR A 144 -10.24 9.82 11.19
CA TYR A 144 -11.11 9.20 10.21
C TYR A 144 -10.94 7.68 10.13
N GLY A 145 -9.70 7.18 10.16
CA GLY A 145 -9.43 5.74 10.16
C GLY A 145 -10.05 5.03 11.37
N TYR A 146 -9.90 5.60 12.56
CA TYR A 146 -10.55 5.07 13.77
C TYR A 146 -12.07 5.11 13.68
N ASP A 147 -12.64 6.21 13.18
CA ASP A 147 -14.10 6.40 13.10
C ASP A 147 -14.77 5.41 12.16
N VAL A 148 -14.11 5.01 11.07
CA VAL A 148 -14.63 4.00 10.13
C VAL A 148 -14.32 2.56 10.55
N GLY A 149 -13.47 2.37 11.56
CA GLY A 149 -13.19 1.06 12.15
C GLY A 149 -11.88 0.40 11.71
N TYR A 150 -10.92 1.17 11.17
CA TYR A 150 -9.57 0.66 10.92
C TYR A 150 -8.84 0.37 12.23
N SER A 151 -8.09 -0.72 12.27
CA SER A 151 -7.08 -0.92 13.28
C SER A 151 -5.84 -0.09 12.92
N ILE A 152 -5.29 0.65 13.86
CA ILE A 152 -4.11 1.49 13.62
C ILE A 152 -3.09 1.17 14.70
N ILE A 153 -1.86 0.91 14.30
CA ILE A 153 -0.70 0.75 15.17
C ILE A 153 0.26 1.90 14.84
N THR A 154 0.34 2.87 15.73
CA THR A 154 1.33 3.94 15.65
C THR A 154 2.74 3.38 15.88
N MET A 155 3.79 4.15 15.54
CA MET A 155 5.15 3.69 15.81
C MET A 155 5.41 3.54 17.30
N ASP A 156 4.87 4.44 18.15
CA ASP A 156 5.00 4.33 19.61
C ASP A 156 4.37 3.01 20.11
N GLU A 157 3.16 2.68 19.65
CA GLU A 157 2.50 1.42 20.00
C GLU A 157 3.25 0.19 19.45
N TYR A 158 3.82 0.29 18.24
CA TYR A 158 4.62 -0.78 17.66
C TYR A 158 5.90 -1.06 18.49
N GLU A 159 6.58 -0.01 18.95
CA GLU A 159 7.76 -0.13 19.79
C GLU A 159 7.42 -0.73 21.17
N GLU A 160 6.30 -0.33 21.78
CA GLU A 160 5.84 -0.87 23.04
C GLU A 160 5.43 -2.35 22.97
N MET A 161 4.64 -2.73 21.95
CA MET A 161 4.14 -4.11 21.82
C MET A 161 5.18 -5.07 21.23
N GLY A 162 6.07 -4.56 20.40
CA GLY A 162 7.08 -5.31 19.68
C GLY A 162 6.55 -6.09 18.47
N ARG A 163 7.48 -6.44 17.57
CA ARG A 163 7.20 -7.05 16.27
C ARG A 163 6.32 -8.29 16.34
N ALA A 164 6.52 -9.16 17.33
CA ALA A 164 5.78 -10.42 17.42
C ALA A 164 4.29 -10.19 17.69
N ALA A 165 3.96 -9.29 18.61
CA ALA A 165 2.58 -8.92 18.92
C ALA A 165 1.92 -8.18 17.75
N ALA A 166 2.63 -7.28 17.08
CA ALA A 166 2.13 -6.61 15.89
C ALA A 166 1.78 -7.62 14.78
N ILE A 167 2.64 -8.61 14.49
CA ILE A 167 2.35 -9.67 13.52
C ILE A 167 1.11 -10.48 13.92
N GLN A 168 0.97 -10.81 15.19
CA GLN A 168 -0.22 -11.52 15.68
C GLN A 168 -1.49 -10.70 15.46
N GLN A 169 -1.47 -9.40 15.75
CA GLN A 169 -2.61 -8.50 15.52
C GLN A 169 -2.95 -8.37 14.03
N ILE A 170 -1.92 -8.24 13.15
CA ILE A 170 -2.11 -8.25 11.69
C ILE A 170 -2.85 -9.51 11.25
N GLN A 171 -2.37 -10.69 11.68
CA GLN A 171 -2.97 -11.96 11.31
C GLN A 171 -4.40 -12.08 11.78
N GLU A 172 -4.72 -11.55 12.97
CA GLU A 172 -6.07 -11.57 13.53
C GLU A 172 -7.02 -10.68 12.74
N VAL A 173 -6.62 -9.44 12.45
CA VAL A 173 -7.43 -8.46 11.73
C VAL A 173 -7.70 -8.91 10.29
N LEU A 174 -6.71 -9.48 9.60
CA LEU A 174 -6.81 -9.80 8.17
C LEU A 174 -7.49 -11.14 7.86
N LYS A 175 -7.98 -11.88 8.86
CA LYS A 175 -8.64 -13.18 8.62
C LYS A 175 -9.86 -13.07 7.71
N GLY A 176 -10.11 -14.16 6.96
CA GLY A 176 -11.42 -14.45 6.36
C GLY A 176 -11.67 -13.88 4.98
N GLY A 177 -10.65 -13.65 4.15
CA GLY A 177 -10.87 -13.26 2.75
C GLY A 177 -9.63 -12.67 2.07
N PRO A 178 -9.78 -12.13 0.87
CA PRO A 178 -8.65 -11.53 0.13
C PRO A 178 -8.10 -10.31 0.86
N VAL A 179 -6.78 -10.09 0.69
CA VAL A 179 -6.05 -8.98 1.32
C VAL A 179 -5.24 -8.23 0.27
N TYR A 180 -5.35 -6.92 0.28
CA TYR A 180 -4.46 -6.01 -0.42
C TYR A 180 -3.35 -5.56 0.55
N ILE A 181 -2.09 -5.63 0.12
CA ILE A 181 -0.96 -5.10 0.89
C ILE A 181 -0.45 -3.86 0.19
N SER A 182 -0.46 -2.73 0.90
CA SER A 182 0.14 -1.47 0.47
C SER A 182 1.34 -1.14 1.34
N LEU A 183 2.45 -0.86 0.70
CA LEU A 183 3.68 -0.43 1.36
C LEU A 183 4.11 0.91 0.78
N ASP A 184 3.94 2.00 1.54
CA ASP A 184 4.69 3.21 1.27
C ASP A 184 6.11 3.06 1.84
N ILE A 185 7.10 3.48 1.05
CA ILE A 185 8.50 3.37 1.47
C ILE A 185 8.85 4.32 2.60
N ASP A 186 8.04 5.37 2.84
CA ASP A 186 8.24 6.27 3.98
C ASP A 186 7.78 5.65 5.32
N GLY A 187 7.06 4.53 5.30
CA GLY A 187 6.85 3.70 6.49
C GLY A 187 8.16 3.22 7.11
N LEU A 188 9.20 3.08 6.30
CA LEU A 188 10.56 2.78 6.76
C LEU A 188 11.29 4.06 7.21
N ASP A 189 12.25 3.91 8.12
CA ASP A 189 13.05 5.06 8.55
C ASP A 189 13.92 5.58 7.40
N PRO A 190 13.98 6.93 7.19
CA PRO A 190 14.75 7.52 6.10
C PRO A 190 16.27 7.29 6.18
N ALA A 191 16.79 6.81 7.29
CA ALA A 191 18.18 6.35 7.38
C ALA A 191 18.42 5.12 6.49
N TYR A 192 17.38 4.33 6.21
CA TYR A 192 17.42 3.14 5.34
C TYR A 192 16.85 3.41 3.94
N LEU A 193 15.78 4.20 3.85
CA LEU A 193 15.10 4.53 2.60
C LEU A 193 14.83 6.04 2.46
N PRO A 194 15.84 6.84 2.11
CA PRO A 194 15.70 8.29 1.98
C PRO A 194 14.97 8.73 0.70
N GLY A 195 14.70 7.83 -0.23
CA GLY A 195 14.18 8.13 -1.57
C GLY A 195 12.65 8.29 -1.64
N THR A 196 12.05 8.96 -0.68
CA THR A 196 10.62 9.28 -0.66
C THR A 196 10.36 10.79 -0.73
N GLY A 197 9.11 11.16 -1.05
CA GLY A 197 8.68 12.56 -1.15
C GLY A 197 8.46 13.24 0.21
N VAL A 198 8.06 12.48 1.22
CA VAL A 198 7.67 12.97 2.55
C VAL A 198 8.30 12.12 3.68
N PRO A 199 9.64 12.16 3.82
CA PRO A 199 10.32 11.33 4.79
C PRO A 199 9.97 11.75 6.23
N GLU A 200 9.68 10.77 7.09
CA GLU A 200 9.42 10.93 8.50
C GLU A 200 10.41 10.08 9.32
N ILE A 201 11.05 10.65 10.31
CA ILE A 201 12.01 9.95 11.19
C ILE A 201 11.31 8.99 12.15
N GLY A 202 12.05 8.02 12.71
CA GLY A 202 11.50 7.06 13.69
C GLY A 202 10.64 5.97 13.04
N GLY A 203 10.96 5.56 11.81
CA GLY A 203 10.22 4.55 11.08
C GLY A 203 10.62 3.10 11.36
N LEU A 204 9.96 2.18 10.67
CA LEU A 204 10.29 0.75 10.70
C LEU A 204 11.72 0.51 10.21
N ILE A 205 12.42 -0.47 10.81
CA ILE A 205 13.80 -0.84 10.51
C ILE A 205 13.94 -2.36 10.27
#